data_b663051ca7b16235fb6f41f6adf7872d
#
_entry.id   b663051ca7b16235fb6f41f6adf7872d
#
_cell.length_a   1.000
_cell.length_b   1.000
_cell.length_c   1.000
_cell.angle_alpha   90.00
_cell.angle_beta   90.00
_cell.angle_gamma   90.00
#
_symmetry.space_group_name_H-M   'P 1'
#
loop_
_entity.id
_entity.type
_entity.pdbx_description
1 polymer ?
#
loop_
_entity_poly.entity_id
_entity_poly.type
_entity_poly.pdbx_seq_one_letter_code
_entity_poly.pdbx_strand_id
1 'polypeptide(L)'
;MVEYASKEPSAFAEMLGGLIGANVTSRPEKKQDFDTLVARVGIWVTDIDEGVTLAFDAGKLTVHNGLEPNRTLTIRAEAETVMSLSNLRIGLFGMPVYYDEVGRGVAAKLLQGRLKIDGMLSNIATLNRVTRIFSVQ
;
A
#
# COMPACT_ATOMS: atom_id res chain seq x y z
N MET A 1 -9.47 5.72 13.45
CA MET A 1 -8.50 4.83 12.87
C MET A 1 -8.32 5.07 11.38
N VAL A 2 -9.28 4.73 10.51
CA VAL A 2 -9.26 5.11 9.09
C VAL A 2 -10.22 6.26 8.86
N GLU A 3 -9.70 7.35 8.31
CA GLU A 3 -10.47 8.55 8.00
C GLU A 3 -10.23 8.97 6.56
N TYR A 4 -11.19 9.65 5.97
CA TYR A 4 -11.08 10.18 4.61
C TYR A 4 -11.02 11.71 4.69
N ALA A 5 -9.99 12.28 4.03
CA ALA A 5 -9.79 13.72 4.04
C ALA A 5 -10.88 14.46 3.26
N SER A 6 -11.40 13.83 2.19
CA SER A 6 -12.50 14.38 1.40
C SER A 6 -13.84 13.87 1.90
N LYS A 7 -14.89 14.70 1.83
CA LYS A 7 -16.27 14.27 2.07
C LYS A 7 -16.78 13.31 1.00
N GLU A 8 -16.16 13.36 -0.17
CA GLU A 8 -16.48 12.50 -1.31
C GLU A 8 -15.22 11.74 -1.74
N PRO A 9 -14.78 10.73 -0.96
CA PRO A 9 -13.62 9.95 -1.35
C PRO A 9 -13.90 9.21 -2.65
N SER A 10 -12.86 9.04 -3.49
CA SER A 10 -12.99 8.26 -4.71
C SER A 10 -13.28 6.79 -4.37
N ALA A 11 -13.85 6.06 -5.32
CA ALA A 11 -14.12 4.62 -5.13
C ALA A 11 -12.84 3.86 -4.80
N PHE A 12 -11.73 4.22 -5.45
CA PHE A 12 -10.44 3.59 -5.20
C PHE A 12 -9.91 3.92 -3.80
N ALA A 13 -10.08 5.18 -3.34
CA ALA A 13 -9.71 5.59 -1.99
C ALA A 13 -10.50 4.82 -0.93
N GLU A 14 -11.82 4.69 -1.12
CA GLU A 14 -12.68 3.92 -0.22
C GLU A 14 -12.27 2.44 -0.16
N MET A 15 -11.95 1.86 -1.31
CA MET A 15 -11.52 0.47 -1.40
C MET A 15 -10.23 0.24 -0.63
N LEU A 16 -9.22 1.09 -0.82
CA LEU A 16 -7.94 0.96 -0.13
C LEU A 16 -8.07 1.17 1.37
N GLY A 17 -8.80 2.19 1.78
CA GLY A 17 -9.05 2.45 3.20
C GLY A 17 -9.80 1.33 3.88
N GLY A 18 -10.81 0.78 3.21
CA GLY A 18 -11.58 -0.36 3.70
C GLY A 18 -10.75 -1.63 3.82
N LEU A 19 -9.91 -1.89 2.82
CA LEU A 19 -9.00 -3.05 2.82
C LEU A 19 -8.02 -2.97 3.99
N ILE A 20 -7.36 -1.85 4.17
CA ILE A 20 -6.40 -1.66 5.25
C ILE A 20 -7.10 -1.74 6.61
N GLY A 21 -8.25 -1.10 6.76
CA GLY A 21 -9.02 -1.15 8.00
C GLY A 21 -9.42 -2.57 8.38
N ALA A 22 -9.87 -3.36 7.42
CA ALA A 22 -10.23 -4.76 7.63
C ALA A 22 -9.01 -5.60 8.02
N ASN A 23 -7.87 -5.41 7.36
CA ASN A 23 -6.63 -6.15 7.66
C ASN A 23 -6.14 -5.86 9.07
N VAL A 24 -6.11 -4.59 9.44
CA VAL A 24 -5.63 -4.14 10.77
C VAL A 24 -6.57 -4.63 11.88
N THR A 25 -7.87 -4.64 11.64
CA THR A 25 -8.86 -5.09 12.63
C THR A 25 -8.78 -6.59 12.84
N SER A 26 -8.56 -7.38 11.77
CA SER A 26 -8.62 -8.84 11.85
C SER A 26 -7.30 -9.50 12.22
N ARG A 27 -6.16 -8.79 12.14
CA ARG A 27 -4.84 -9.39 12.36
C ARG A 27 -3.98 -8.53 13.30
N PRO A 28 -3.69 -9.04 14.52
CA PRO A 28 -2.90 -8.29 15.51
C PRO A 28 -1.52 -7.88 15.05
N GLU A 29 -0.84 -8.72 14.26
CA GLU A 29 0.51 -8.42 13.75
C GLU A 29 0.50 -7.22 12.78
N LYS A 30 -0.58 -7.06 12.01
CA LYS A 30 -0.73 -5.91 11.11
C LYS A 30 -1.11 -4.65 11.88
N LYS A 31 -1.90 -4.80 12.94
CA LYS A 31 -2.23 -3.70 13.83
C LYS A 31 -0.98 -3.14 14.51
N GLN A 32 -0.05 -4.00 14.90
CA GLN A 32 1.20 -3.58 15.51
C GLN A 32 2.02 -2.73 14.55
N ASP A 33 2.15 -3.12 13.29
CA ASP A 33 2.80 -2.31 12.25
C ASP A 33 2.07 -0.99 12.05
N PHE A 34 0.75 -1.03 12.01
CA PHE A 34 -0.09 0.14 11.79
C PHE A 34 0.04 1.17 12.93
N ASP A 35 0.06 0.70 14.17
CA ASP A 35 0.11 1.57 15.35
C ASP A 35 1.42 2.34 15.47
N THR A 36 2.47 1.93 14.78
CA THR A 36 3.79 2.56 14.86
C THR A 36 4.26 3.21 13.55
N LEU A 37 3.58 2.96 12.43
CA LEU A 37 4.00 3.48 11.15
C LEU A 37 3.67 4.96 11.00
N VAL A 38 4.69 5.76 10.61
CA VAL A 38 4.53 7.16 10.22
C VAL A 38 5.12 7.31 8.82
N ALA A 39 4.29 7.48 7.82
CA ALA A 39 4.71 7.61 6.43
C ALA A 39 3.57 8.11 5.55
N ARG A 40 3.91 8.76 4.46
CA ARG A 40 2.95 9.11 3.40
C ARG A 40 3.25 8.28 2.16
N VAL A 41 2.30 7.47 1.75
CA VAL A 41 2.42 6.58 0.61
C VAL A 41 1.45 7.01 -0.48
N GLY A 42 1.99 7.46 -1.60
CA GLY A 42 1.18 7.78 -2.77
C GLY A 42 1.01 6.56 -3.65
N ILE A 43 -0.18 6.40 -4.20
CA ILE A 43 -0.48 5.37 -5.18
C ILE A 43 -1.07 6.05 -6.40
N TRP A 44 -0.35 5.96 -7.53
CA TRP A 44 -0.84 6.45 -8.81
C TRP A 44 -1.26 5.27 -9.67
N VAL A 45 -2.54 5.20 -9.97
CA VAL A 45 -3.13 4.10 -10.75
C VAL A 45 -3.15 4.54 -12.21
N THR A 46 -2.23 3.97 -13.00
CA THR A 46 -1.90 4.48 -14.33
C THR A 46 -3.01 4.27 -15.36
N ASP A 47 -3.76 3.19 -15.27
CA ASP A 47 -4.79 2.87 -16.27
C ASP A 47 -6.13 3.60 -16.04
N ILE A 48 -6.36 4.13 -14.84
CA ILE A 48 -7.55 4.93 -14.53
C ILE A 48 -7.22 6.40 -14.22
N ASP A 49 -5.94 6.75 -14.29
CA ASP A 49 -5.44 8.11 -14.08
C ASP A 49 -5.91 8.72 -12.77
N GLU A 50 -5.85 7.94 -11.69
CA GLU A 50 -6.22 8.37 -10.33
C GLU A 50 -5.08 8.22 -9.36
N GLY A 51 -4.97 9.15 -8.42
CA GLY A 51 -4.03 9.09 -7.31
C GLY A 51 -4.75 9.00 -5.98
N VAL A 52 -4.10 8.35 -5.02
CA VAL A 52 -4.54 8.26 -3.63
C VAL A 52 -3.30 8.42 -2.76
N THR A 53 -3.42 9.14 -1.65
CA THR A 53 -2.35 9.19 -0.66
C THR A 53 -2.84 8.59 0.65
N LEU A 54 -2.04 7.65 1.15
CA LEU A 54 -2.26 7.00 2.44
C LEU A 54 -1.31 7.64 3.45
N ALA A 55 -1.86 8.48 4.32
CA ALA A 55 -1.08 9.16 5.37
C ALA A 55 -1.21 8.38 6.68
N PHE A 56 -0.18 7.60 6.98
CA PHE A 56 -0.09 6.83 8.23
C PHE A 56 0.51 7.69 9.33
N ASP A 57 -0.12 7.70 10.48
CA ASP A 57 0.33 8.47 11.65
C ASP A 57 0.06 7.70 12.94
N ALA A 58 0.90 6.72 13.22
CA ALA A 58 0.92 5.97 14.49
C ALA A 58 -0.48 5.56 14.98
N GLY A 59 -1.14 4.69 14.22
CA GLY A 59 -2.46 4.17 14.57
C GLY A 59 -3.62 4.92 13.93
N LYS A 60 -3.32 5.88 13.07
CA LYS A 60 -4.32 6.62 12.30
C LYS A 60 -3.93 6.61 10.83
N LEU A 61 -4.91 6.35 9.97
CA LEU A 61 -4.75 6.47 8.52
C LEU A 61 -5.70 7.52 8.02
N THR A 62 -5.17 8.52 7.31
CA THR A 62 -5.97 9.48 6.57
C THR A 62 -5.79 9.21 5.08
N VAL A 63 -6.89 8.97 4.39
CA VAL A 63 -6.89 8.67 2.96
C VAL A 63 -7.27 9.94 2.19
N HIS A 64 -6.36 10.39 1.33
CA HIS A 64 -6.57 11.58 0.49
C HIS A 64 -6.84 11.18 -0.95
N ASN A 65 -7.76 11.88 -1.61
CA ASN A 65 -7.88 11.82 -3.05
C ASN A 65 -6.68 12.55 -3.66
N GLY A 66 -6.05 11.94 -4.66
CA GLY A 66 -4.88 12.53 -5.32
C GLY A 66 -3.58 12.32 -4.56
N LEU A 67 -2.49 12.82 -5.16
CA LEU A 67 -1.15 12.71 -4.58
C LEU A 67 -0.83 13.96 -3.77
N GLU A 68 -0.63 13.77 -2.47
CA GLU A 68 -0.22 14.84 -1.55
C GLU A 68 1.30 15.01 -1.57
N PRO A 69 1.83 16.18 -1.18
CA PRO A 69 3.26 16.41 -1.14
C PRO A 69 3.95 15.65 -0.01
N ASN A 70 5.30 15.61 -0.04
CA ASN A 70 6.13 15.02 1.00
C ASN A 70 5.89 13.53 1.20
N ARG A 71 5.70 12.80 0.10
CA ARG A 71 5.51 11.35 0.16
C ARG A 71 6.84 10.64 0.47
N THR A 72 6.76 9.63 1.33
CA THR A 72 7.89 8.73 1.61
C THR A 72 8.09 7.76 0.46
N LEU A 73 6.99 7.23 -0.07
CA LEU A 73 6.96 6.29 -1.19
C LEU A 73 5.88 6.71 -2.17
N THR A 74 6.10 6.44 -3.46
CA THR A 74 5.07 6.56 -4.48
C THR A 74 5.05 5.30 -5.32
N ILE A 75 3.93 4.62 -5.36
CA ILE A 75 3.71 3.39 -6.14
C ILE A 75 2.93 3.76 -7.39
N ARG A 76 3.50 3.44 -8.56
CA ARG A 76 2.87 3.70 -9.86
C ARG A 76 2.62 2.37 -10.54
N ALA A 77 1.36 2.04 -10.77
CA ALA A 77 0.99 0.75 -11.36
C ALA A 77 -0.44 0.78 -11.89
N GLU A 78 -0.78 -0.21 -12.71
CA GLU A 78 -2.16 -0.46 -13.11
C GLU A 78 -2.99 -0.96 -11.91
N ALA A 79 -4.30 -0.76 -11.95
CA ALA A 79 -5.22 -1.17 -10.87
C ALA A 79 -5.05 -2.65 -10.51
N GLU A 80 -4.96 -3.52 -11.51
CA GLU A 80 -4.75 -4.96 -11.32
C GLU A 80 -3.47 -5.25 -10.53
N THR A 81 -2.39 -4.53 -10.84
CA THR A 81 -1.12 -4.71 -10.14
C THR A 81 -1.21 -4.24 -8.69
N VAL A 82 -1.89 -3.13 -8.44
CA VAL A 82 -2.13 -2.66 -7.06
C VAL A 82 -2.89 -3.72 -6.27
N MET A 83 -3.90 -4.34 -6.86
CA MET A 83 -4.64 -5.42 -6.21
C MET A 83 -3.77 -6.67 -5.99
N SER A 84 -2.86 -6.97 -6.91
CA SER A 84 -1.90 -8.07 -6.72
C SER A 84 -0.98 -7.83 -5.53
N LEU A 85 -0.61 -6.58 -5.26
CA LEU A 85 0.19 -6.25 -4.07
C LEU A 85 -0.56 -6.62 -2.78
N SER A 86 -1.89 -6.50 -2.77
CA SER A 86 -2.70 -6.88 -1.60
C SER A 86 -2.76 -8.39 -1.39
N ASN A 87 -2.38 -9.17 -2.38
CA ASN A 87 -2.38 -10.64 -2.32
C ASN A 87 -1.00 -11.24 -2.12
N LEU A 88 0.03 -10.44 -1.90
CA LEU A 88 1.36 -10.94 -1.58
C LEU A 88 1.34 -11.66 -0.23
N ARG A 89 1.91 -12.89 -0.22
CA ARG A 89 2.06 -13.65 1.03
C ARG A 89 3.19 -13.05 1.86
N ILE A 90 3.01 -13.08 3.15
CA ILE A 90 4.04 -12.65 4.10
C ILE A 90 4.71 -13.91 4.67
N GLY A 91 6.01 -14.02 4.44
CA GLY A 91 6.80 -15.17 4.86
C GLY A 91 7.66 -14.89 6.08
N LEU A 92 8.83 -15.53 6.14
CA LEU A 92 9.76 -15.42 7.26
C LEU A 92 10.20 -13.96 7.47
N PHE A 93 10.31 -13.56 8.73
CA PHE A 93 10.72 -12.21 9.16
C PHE A 93 9.80 -11.10 8.65
N GLY A 94 8.54 -11.42 8.32
CA GLY A 94 7.59 -10.45 7.82
C GLY A 94 7.93 -9.90 6.42
N MET A 95 8.71 -10.63 5.64
CA MET A 95 9.08 -10.23 4.28
C MET A 95 8.06 -10.72 3.27
N PRO A 96 7.73 -9.93 2.23
CA PRO A 96 6.88 -10.40 1.16
C PRO A 96 7.49 -11.59 0.41
N VAL A 97 6.65 -12.53 -0.01
CA VAL A 97 7.08 -13.72 -0.75
C VAL A 97 6.99 -13.43 -2.24
N TYR A 98 8.12 -13.53 -2.94
CA TYR A 98 8.22 -13.24 -4.38
C TYR A 98 8.42 -14.48 -5.25
N TYR A 99 8.47 -15.68 -4.65
CA TYR A 99 8.70 -16.92 -5.42
C TYR A 99 7.42 -17.67 -5.76
N ASP A 100 6.27 -17.32 -5.18
CA ASP A 100 4.99 -17.90 -5.56
C ASP A 100 4.42 -17.22 -6.83
N GLU A 101 3.26 -17.66 -7.30
CA GLU A 101 2.66 -17.15 -8.53
C GLU A 101 2.38 -15.65 -8.45
N VAL A 102 1.77 -15.17 -7.35
CA VAL A 102 1.46 -13.74 -7.16
C VAL A 102 2.74 -12.93 -7.06
N GLY A 103 3.69 -13.38 -6.23
CA GLY A 103 4.97 -12.69 -6.03
C GLY A 103 5.80 -12.59 -7.29
N ARG A 104 5.85 -13.67 -8.10
CA ARG A 104 6.54 -13.65 -9.39
C ARG A 104 5.89 -12.67 -10.37
N GLY A 105 4.56 -12.58 -10.36
CA GLY A 105 3.85 -11.62 -11.19
C GLY A 105 4.19 -10.18 -10.84
N VAL A 106 4.24 -9.86 -9.55
CA VAL A 106 4.63 -8.53 -9.05
C VAL A 106 6.07 -8.22 -9.43
N ALA A 107 7.00 -9.17 -9.22
CA ALA A 107 8.40 -9.00 -9.56
C ALA A 107 8.58 -8.79 -11.07
N ALA A 108 7.84 -9.51 -11.91
CA ALA A 108 7.88 -9.33 -13.36
C ALA A 108 7.44 -7.92 -13.77
N LYS A 109 6.36 -7.39 -13.17
CA LYS A 109 5.90 -6.02 -13.44
C LYS A 109 6.97 -4.99 -13.06
N LEU A 110 7.64 -5.20 -11.93
CA LEU A 110 8.72 -4.31 -11.48
C LEU A 110 9.88 -4.31 -12.48
N LEU A 111 10.31 -5.49 -12.95
CA LEU A 111 11.39 -5.63 -13.93
C LEU A 111 11.01 -5.03 -15.30
N GLN A 112 9.74 -5.10 -15.68
CA GLN A 112 9.24 -4.54 -16.94
C GLN A 112 9.02 -3.02 -16.88
N GLY A 113 9.18 -2.40 -15.72
CA GLY A 113 8.90 -0.98 -15.52
C GLY A 113 7.41 -0.64 -15.49
N ARG A 114 6.53 -1.62 -15.39
CA ARG A 114 5.07 -1.42 -15.29
C ARG A 114 4.62 -1.20 -13.84
N LEU A 115 5.45 -1.59 -12.88
CA LEU A 115 5.32 -1.24 -11.47
C LEU A 115 6.56 -0.43 -11.12
N LYS A 116 6.36 0.80 -10.65
CA LYS A 116 7.45 1.67 -10.21
C LYS A 116 7.21 2.09 -8.78
N ILE A 117 8.24 2.03 -7.96
CA ILE A 117 8.16 2.43 -6.56
C ILE A 117 9.25 3.46 -6.29
N ASP A 118 8.84 4.73 -6.29
CA ASP A 118 9.75 5.85 -6.01
C ASP A 118 10.06 5.90 -4.52
N GLY A 119 11.32 6.05 -4.16
CA GLY A 119 11.78 6.07 -2.78
C GLY A 119 12.06 4.70 -2.18
N MET A 120 11.95 3.62 -2.96
CA MET A 120 12.09 2.25 -2.49
C MET A 120 13.44 1.99 -1.82
N LEU A 121 14.55 2.37 -2.47
CA LEU A 121 15.89 2.06 -1.96
C LEU A 121 16.20 2.74 -0.63
N SER A 122 15.70 3.95 -0.42
CA SER A 122 15.90 4.71 0.82
C SER A 122 14.93 4.32 1.93
N ASN A 123 13.84 3.63 1.60
CA ASN A 123 12.73 3.38 2.52
C ASN A 123 12.23 1.93 2.44
N ILE A 124 13.15 0.98 2.28
CA ILE A 124 12.77 -0.42 2.08
C ILE A 124 12.07 -1.02 3.31
N ALA A 125 12.46 -0.62 4.51
CA ALA A 125 11.79 -1.06 5.73
C ALA A 125 10.35 -0.54 5.80
N THR A 126 10.14 0.72 5.40
CA THR A 126 8.80 1.32 5.31
C THR A 126 7.96 0.59 4.27
N LEU A 127 8.54 0.30 3.10
CA LEU A 127 7.85 -0.44 2.04
C LEU A 127 7.40 -1.82 2.53
N ASN A 128 8.25 -2.54 3.24
CA ASN A 128 7.90 -3.86 3.78
C ASN A 128 6.75 -3.77 4.79
N ARG A 129 6.76 -2.75 5.66
CA ARG A 129 5.67 -2.54 6.62
C ARG A 129 4.36 -2.20 5.94
N VAL A 130 4.39 -1.33 4.95
CA VAL A 130 3.21 -0.97 4.15
C VAL A 130 2.67 -2.20 3.43
N THR A 131 3.54 -3.02 2.85
CA THR A 131 3.14 -4.25 2.15
C THR A 131 2.47 -5.24 3.12
N ARG A 132 3.01 -5.39 4.36
CA ARG A 132 2.40 -6.25 5.36
C ARG A 132 1.00 -5.77 5.76
N ILE A 133 0.83 -4.46 5.96
CA ILE A 133 -0.47 -3.87 6.31
C ILE A 133 -1.47 -4.05 5.17
N PHE A 134 -0.99 -3.91 3.94
CA PHE A 134 -1.83 -3.96 2.74
C PHE A 134 -2.24 -5.38 2.36
N SER A 135 -1.43 -6.37 2.67
CA SER A 135 -1.69 -7.76 2.29
C SER A 135 -2.88 -8.34 3.07
N VAL A 136 -3.76 -9.04 2.36
CA VAL A 136 -4.88 -9.79 2.97
C VAL A 136 -4.45 -11.18 3.45
N GLN A 137 -3.22 -11.56 3.19
CA GLN A 137 -2.66 -12.88 3.56
C GLN A 137 -2.17 -12.95 5.00
#